data_93faa03a98ae6c1cb15c4487c6d92ada
#
_entry.id   93faa03a98ae6c1cb15c4487c6d92ada
#
_cell.length_a   1.000
_cell.length_b   1.000
_cell.length_c   1.000
_cell.angle_alpha   90.00
_cell.angle_beta   90.00
_cell.angle_gamma   90.00
#
_symmetry.space_group_name_H-M   'P 1'
#
loop_
_entity.id
_entity.type
_entity.pdbx_description
1 polymer ?
#
loop_
_entity_poly.entity_id
_entity_poly.type
_entity_poly.pdbx_seq_one_letter_code
_entity_poly.pdbx_strand_id
1 'polypeptide(L)'
;MHLFRLLGAFLPALISRRDSDTEWASLHCPASNSVAGLPTPTYGSVGIVFTVCTELNISAPPVDVYNAILNFHDYPSWNKFVFAVDLPANVTATPEDNFVGMPMTFHTAGVLPSANTTSSEILTVLDYGDSAGFSMSAWRYDDGLGGVGMRAEHPNVLVDVGGGVTRYLSFETYYAGVMTPLILLLKGNLQTEFDKQGADLKGYVEGS
;
A
#
# COMPACT_ATOMS: atom_id res chain seq x y z
N MET A 1 -18.59 53.90 25.75
CA MET A 1 -17.47 52.93 25.66
C MET A 1 -18.03 51.59 25.18
N HIS A 2 -18.06 51.37 23.87
CA HIS A 2 -18.61 50.12 23.29
C HIS A 2 -17.46 49.26 22.79
N LEU A 3 -17.30 48.09 23.39
CA LEU A 3 -16.30 47.10 23.07
C LEU A 3 -16.84 46.24 21.93
N PHE A 4 -16.31 46.37 20.72
CA PHE A 4 -16.54 45.47 19.61
C PHE A 4 -15.71 44.20 19.84
N ARG A 5 -16.39 43.06 20.07
CA ARG A 5 -15.78 41.72 19.98
C ARG A 5 -15.82 41.27 18.52
N LEU A 6 -14.65 41.18 17.92
CA LEU A 6 -14.47 40.43 16.65
C LEU A 6 -14.54 38.93 16.95
N LEU A 7 -15.60 38.27 16.49
CA LEU A 7 -15.61 36.83 16.35
C LEU A 7 -14.86 36.48 15.05
N GLY A 8 -13.64 36.02 15.17
CA GLY A 8 -12.92 35.35 14.11
C GLY A 8 -13.50 33.94 13.93
N ALA A 9 -14.26 33.73 12.85
CA ALA A 9 -14.67 32.40 12.44
C ALA A 9 -13.46 31.65 11.90
N PHE A 10 -12.96 30.69 12.67
CA PHE A 10 -12.08 29.64 12.14
C PHE A 10 -12.91 28.73 11.24
N LEU A 11 -12.73 28.82 9.92
CA LEU A 11 -13.09 27.76 9.00
C LEU A 11 -11.95 26.73 9.03
N PRO A 12 -12.15 25.51 9.49
CA PRO A 12 -11.11 24.51 9.38
C PRO A 12 -11.24 23.73 8.07
N ALA A 13 -10.19 23.73 7.31
CA ALA A 13 -9.57 22.56 6.64
C ALA A 13 -10.49 21.52 5.95
N LEU A 14 -11.45 21.96 5.14
CA LEU A 14 -12.14 21.07 4.17
C LEU A 14 -11.46 21.07 2.78
N ILE A 15 -10.50 21.94 2.55
CA ILE A 15 -9.82 22.09 1.25
C ILE A 15 -8.67 21.09 1.10
N SER A 16 -8.07 20.60 2.20
CA SER A 16 -6.88 19.74 2.15
C SER A 16 -7.15 18.30 1.72
N ARG A 17 -8.36 17.76 1.92
CA ARG A 17 -8.64 16.35 1.63
C ARG A 17 -8.80 16.08 0.12
N ARG A 18 -9.48 16.96 -0.60
CA ARG A 18 -9.69 16.78 -2.06
C ARG A 18 -8.43 16.91 -2.90
N ASP A 19 -7.50 17.78 -2.50
CA ASP A 19 -6.24 17.95 -3.23
C ASP A 19 -5.31 16.76 -3.03
N SER A 20 -5.26 16.18 -1.82
CA SER A 20 -4.48 14.98 -1.53
C SER A 20 -5.05 13.73 -2.25
N ASP A 21 -6.37 13.61 -2.32
CA ASP A 21 -7.05 12.48 -2.97
C ASP A 21 -6.79 12.45 -4.48
N THR A 22 -6.80 13.63 -5.13
CA THR A 22 -6.48 13.76 -6.54
C THR A 22 -5.01 13.41 -6.82
N GLU A 23 -4.11 13.72 -5.89
CA GLU A 23 -2.68 13.38 -6.01
C GLU A 23 -2.47 11.87 -6.04
N TRP A 24 -3.09 11.09 -5.13
CA TRP A 24 -2.97 9.63 -5.09
C TRP A 24 -3.49 8.96 -6.36
N ALA A 25 -4.66 9.39 -6.85
CA ALA A 25 -5.25 8.86 -8.06
C ALA A 25 -4.41 9.13 -9.32
N SER A 26 -3.53 10.13 -9.30
CA SER A 26 -2.67 10.51 -10.43
C SER A 26 -1.28 9.87 -10.40
N LEU A 27 -0.95 9.13 -9.33
CA LEU A 27 0.34 8.46 -9.25
C LEU A 27 0.46 7.35 -10.29
N HIS A 28 1.68 7.17 -10.79
CA HIS A 28 2.09 6.10 -11.71
C HIS A 28 3.43 5.53 -11.30
N CYS A 29 3.70 4.29 -11.69
CA CYS A 29 5.02 3.71 -11.51
C CYS A 29 6.10 4.60 -12.16
N PRO A 30 7.19 4.89 -11.44
CA PRO A 30 8.32 5.59 -12.03
C PRO A 30 8.89 4.82 -13.21
N ALA A 31 9.41 5.51 -14.23
CA ALA A 31 10.14 4.85 -15.30
C ALA A 31 11.28 4.00 -14.71
N SER A 32 11.57 2.85 -15.32
CA SER A 32 12.54 1.85 -14.82
C SER A 32 13.94 2.41 -14.51
N ASN A 33 14.32 3.52 -15.14
CA ASN A 33 15.59 4.21 -14.94
C ASN A 33 15.50 5.42 -14.00
N SER A 34 14.33 5.69 -13.43
CA SER A 34 14.12 6.83 -12.55
C SER A 34 14.71 6.55 -11.16
N VAL A 35 15.37 7.56 -10.61
CA VAL A 35 15.71 7.61 -9.18
C VAL A 35 14.57 8.18 -8.33
N ALA A 36 13.49 8.63 -8.98
CA ALA A 36 12.32 9.13 -8.28
C ALA A 36 11.62 7.98 -7.55
N GLY A 37 11.32 8.20 -6.28
CA GLY A 37 10.46 7.31 -5.50
C GLY A 37 9.07 7.90 -5.34
N LEU A 38 8.12 7.05 -4.98
CA LEU A 38 6.75 7.46 -4.69
C LEU A 38 6.59 7.78 -3.20
N PRO A 39 5.86 8.85 -2.84
CA PRO A 39 5.55 9.16 -1.45
C PRO A 39 4.60 8.10 -0.88
N THR A 40 4.61 7.94 0.46
CA THR A 40 3.67 7.06 1.13
C THR A 40 2.85 7.80 2.19
N PRO A 41 1.67 7.26 2.58
CA PRO A 41 0.78 7.94 3.53
C PRO A 41 1.44 8.29 4.87
N THR A 42 2.23 7.37 5.43
CA THR A 42 2.86 7.57 6.74
C THR A 42 4.11 8.44 6.67
N TYR A 43 4.94 8.27 5.62
CA TYR A 43 6.29 8.87 5.60
C TYR A 43 6.46 10.00 4.59
N GLY A 44 5.49 10.21 3.69
CA GLY A 44 5.58 11.23 2.65
C GLY A 44 6.73 10.99 1.66
N SER A 45 7.37 12.06 1.20
CA SER A 45 8.43 12.01 0.17
C SER A 45 9.85 12.18 0.71
N VAL A 46 10.02 12.48 2.01
CA VAL A 46 11.33 12.82 2.58
C VAL A 46 12.12 11.57 2.97
N GLY A 47 13.34 11.45 2.45
CA GLY A 47 14.24 10.35 2.80
C GLY A 47 13.99 9.06 2.02
N ILE A 48 13.29 9.13 0.92
CA ILE A 48 13.12 8.01 -0.01
C ILE A 48 14.49 7.58 -0.55
N VAL A 49 14.74 6.26 -0.54
CA VAL A 49 15.93 5.66 -1.14
C VAL A 49 15.59 4.98 -2.46
N PHE A 50 14.53 4.18 -2.48
CA PHE A 50 14.02 3.57 -3.72
C PHE A 50 12.57 3.14 -3.55
N THR A 51 11.92 2.89 -4.67
CA THR A 51 10.57 2.30 -4.76
C THR A 51 10.64 1.08 -5.69
N VAL A 52 9.91 0.02 -5.35
CA VAL A 52 9.47 -1.05 -6.25
C VAL A 52 8.00 -0.86 -6.55
N CYS A 53 7.57 -1.15 -7.78
CA CYS A 53 6.25 -0.73 -8.23
C CYS A 53 5.72 -1.62 -9.34
N THR A 54 4.45 -1.99 -9.26
CA THR A 54 3.71 -2.60 -10.37
C THR A 54 2.43 -1.81 -10.65
N GLU A 55 2.09 -1.67 -11.92
CA GLU A 55 0.89 -0.97 -12.36
C GLU A 55 0.27 -1.72 -13.54
N LEU A 56 -1.01 -2.04 -13.42
CA LEU A 56 -1.75 -2.78 -14.45
C LEU A 56 -3.25 -2.52 -14.36
N ASN A 57 -3.96 -2.86 -15.44
CA ASN A 57 -5.43 -2.84 -15.45
C ASN A 57 -5.98 -4.24 -15.16
N ILE A 58 -6.98 -4.30 -14.26
CA ILE A 58 -7.72 -5.49 -13.88
C ILE A 58 -9.15 -5.32 -14.37
N SER A 59 -9.67 -6.31 -15.11
CA SER A 59 -11.04 -6.31 -15.66
C SER A 59 -12.06 -6.71 -14.59
N ALA A 60 -12.10 -5.92 -13.51
CA ALA A 60 -13.03 -6.05 -12.40
C ALA A 60 -13.28 -4.68 -11.75
N PRO A 61 -14.44 -4.49 -11.09
CA PRO A 61 -14.72 -3.26 -10.34
C PRO A 61 -13.72 -3.05 -9.18
N PRO A 62 -13.45 -1.80 -8.79
CA PRO A 62 -12.53 -1.50 -7.68
C PRO A 62 -12.85 -2.22 -6.37
N VAL A 63 -14.13 -2.45 -6.06
CA VAL A 63 -14.56 -3.15 -4.85
C VAL A 63 -14.06 -4.59 -4.81
N ASP A 64 -14.09 -5.30 -5.93
CA ASP A 64 -13.67 -6.69 -6.00
C ASP A 64 -12.15 -6.80 -5.84
N VAL A 65 -11.41 -5.89 -6.49
CA VAL A 65 -9.94 -5.81 -6.35
C VAL A 65 -9.54 -5.42 -4.93
N TYR A 66 -10.21 -4.43 -4.33
CA TYR A 66 -9.97 -3.98 -2.96
C TYR A 66 -10.19 -5.09 -1.94
N ASN A 67 -11.30 -5.80 -2.05
CA ASN A 67 -11.62 -6.93 -1.18
C ASN A 67 -10.61 -8.07 -1.34
N ALA A 68 -10.17 -8.39 -2.56
CA ALA A 68 -9.17 -9.42 -2.79
C ALA A 68 -7.81 -9.08 -2.14
N ILE A 69 -7.38 -7.81 -2.20
CA ILE A 69 -6.15 -7.33 -1.55
C ILE A 69 -6.26 -7.42 -0.02
N LEU A 70 -7.41 -7.17 0.56
CA LEU A 70 -7.61 -7.13 2.01
C LEU A 70 -8.09 -8.46 2.59
N ASN A 71 -8.40 -9.45 1.76
CA ASN A 71 -8.72 -10.80 2.20
C ASN A 71 -7.44 -11.60 2.48
N PHE A 72 -6.76 -11.26 3.57
CA PHE A 72 -5.47 -11.86 3.96
C PHE A 72 -5.56 -13.37 4.20
N HIS A 73 -6.71 -13.90 4.64
CA HIS A 73 -6.93 -15.33 4.82
C HIS A 73 -6.83 -16.11 3.49
N ASP A 74 -7.14 -15.46 2.38
CA ASP A 74 -7.18 -16.11 1.06
C ASP A 74 -5.86 -15.99 0.27
N TYR A 75 -4.88 -15.27 0.81
CA TYR A 75 -3.57 -15.10 0.18
C TYR A 75 -2.91 -16.41 -0.26
N PRO A 76 -2.95 -17.50 0.54
CA PRO A 76 -2.39 -18.78 0.10
C PRO A 76 -2.99 -19.34 -1.20
N SER A 77 -4.19 -18.91 -1.57
CA SER A 77 -4.87 -19.42 -2.78
C SER A 77 -4.37 -18.77 -4.07
N TRP A 78 -3.83 -17.55 -3.99
CA TRP A 78 -3.46 -16.80 -5.20
C TRP A 78 -2.08 -16.11 -5.12
N ASN A 79 -1.65 -15.62 -3.97
CA ASN A 79 -0.45 -14.79 -3.83
C ASN A 79 0.79 -15.67 -3.60
N LYS A 80 1.62 -15.80 -4.62
CA LYS A 80 2.84 -16.61 -4.54
C LYS A 80 4.00 -15.86 -3.86
N PHE A 81 3.95 -14.54 -3.84
CA PHE A 81 4.94 -13.72 -3.15
C PHE A 81 4.69 -13.71 -1.65
N VAL A 82 3.53 -13.21 -1.20
CA VAL A 82 3.08 -13.28 0.21
C VAL A 82 2.18 -14.50 0.34
N PHE A 83 2.77 -15.66 0.59
CA PHE A 83 2.05 -16.93 0.54
C PHE A 83 1.28 -17.27 1.82
N ALA A 84 1.47 -16.51 2.90
CA ALA A 84 0.69 -16.63 4.14
C ALA A 84 0.78 -15.33 4.95
N VAL A 85 -0.26 -15.07 5.74
CA VAL A 85 -0.33 -13.91 6.65
C VAL A 85 -0.81 -14.39 8.02
N ASP A 86 -0.01 -14.14 9.06
CA ASP A 86 -0.45 -14.34 10.44
C ASP A 86 -1.19 -13.08 10.90
N LEU A 87 -2.38 -13.27 11.42
CA LEU A 87 -3.28 -12.21 11.90
C LEU A 87 -3.52 -12.32 13.40
N PRO A 88 -3.92 -11.25 14.08
CA PRO A 88 -4.35 -11.32 15.48
C PRO A 88 -5.52 -12.29 15.67
N ALA A 89 -5.56 -12.97 16.82
CA ALA A 89 -6.57 -14.00 17.10
C ALA A 89 -8.02 -13.50 17.09
N ASN A 90 -8.24 -12.20 17.21
CA ASN A 90 -9.57 -11.58 17.13
C ASN A 90 -9.96 -11.19 15.68
N VAL A 91 -9.10 -11.36 14.70
CA VAL A 91 -9.39 -11.17 13.27
C VAL A 91 -9.72 -12.55 12.70
N THR A 92 -11.02 -12.83 12.56
CA THR A 92 -11.53 -14.15 12.16
C THR A 92 -12.11 -14.17 10.75
N ALA A 93 -12.44 -13.01 10.23
CA ALA A 93 -12.92 -12.82 8.86
C ALA A 93 -12.20 -11.62 8.23
N THR A 94 -11.70 -11.78 7.01
CA THR A 94 -11.11 -10.69 6.23
C THR A 94 -11.84 -10.57 4.89
N PRO A 95 -12.11 -9.33 4.45
CA PRO A 95 -11.62 -8.03 4.97
C PRO A 95 -12.41 -7.42 6.13
N GLU A 96 -13.49 -8.02 6.62
CA GLU A 96 -14.48 -7.41 7.51
C GLU A 96 -13.91 -7.00 8.88
N ASP A 97 -13.02 -7.84 9.44
CA ASP A 97 -12.40 -7.60 10.76
C ASP A 97 -11.13 -6.73 10.68
N ASN A 98 -10.72 -6.30 9.48
CA ASN A 98 -9.51 -5.49 9.33
C ASN A 98 -9.67 -4.11 9.96
N PHE A 99 -8.63 -3.61 10.62
CA PHE A 99 -8.62 -2.28 11.22
C PHE A 99 -7.25 -1.58 11.08
N VAL A 100 -7.27 -0.26 10.98
CA VAL A 100 -6.03 0.53 10.98
C VAL A 100 -5.29 0.34 12.30
N GLY A 101 -4.00 0.03 12.21
CA GLY A 101 -3.15 -0.36 13.34
C GLY A 101 -3.09 -1.87 13.57
N MET A 102 -3.77 -2.69 12.76
CA MET A 102 -3.72 -4.15 12.84
C MET A 102 -2.29 -4.66 12.57
N PRO A 103 -1.65 -5.38 13.53
CA PRO A 103 -0.37 -6.02 13.29
C PRO A 103 -0.56 -7.29 12.47
N MET A 104 0.37 -7.55 11.56
CA MET A 104 0.38 -8.74 10.71
C MET A 104 1.81 -9.27 10.60
N THR A 105 1.97 -10.56 10.32
CA THR A 105 3.25 -11.12 9.88
C THR A 105 3.08 -11.72 8.50
N PHE A 106 3.79 -11.17 7.53
CA PHE A 106 3.82 -11.70 6.18
C PHE A 106 4.91 -12.77 6.03
N HIS A 107 4.57 -13.88 5.39
CA HIS A 107 5.51 -14.91 4.98
C HIS A 107 5.73 -14.80 3.47
N THR A 108 6.97 -14.50 3.07
CA THR A 108 7.28 -14.17 1.68
C THR A 108 8.28 -15.14 1.06
N ALA A 109 8.14 -15.36 -0.24
CA ALA A 109 9.05 -16.13 -1.08
C ALA A 109 9.67 -15.24 -2.16
N GLY A 110 10.83 -15.63 -2.71
CA GLY A 110 11.45 -14.97 -3.86
C GLY A 110 12.34 -13.76 -3.53
N VAL A 111 12.23 -13.16 -2.35
CA VAL A 111 13.11 -12.05 -1.92
C VAL A 111 14.56 -12.54 -1.82
N LEU A 112 14.76 -13.67 -1.16
CA LEU A 112 16.05 -14.37 -1.13
C LEU A 112 16.02 -15.60 -2.04
N PRO A 113 17.10 -15.90 -2.78
CA PRO A 113 17.09 -16.99 -3.79
C PRO A 113 16.80 -18.39 -3.26
N SER A 114 17.03 -18.64 -1.97
CA SER A 114 16.94 -20.00 -1.38
C SER A 114 16.28 -20.04 -0.01
N ALA A 115 15.62 -18.97 0.40
CA ALA A 115 14.96 -18.92 1.71
C ALA A 115 13.70 -18.06 1.66
N ASN A 116 12.65 -18.51 2.33
CA ASN A 116 11.50 -17.66 2.64
C ASN A 116 11.90 -16.64 3.72
N THR A 117 11.22 -15.51 3.71
CA THR A 117 11.43 -14.44 4.70
C THR A 117 10.12 -14.10 5.39
N THR A 118 10.20 -13.43 6.51
CA THR A 118 9.04 -12.87 7.22
C THR A 118 9.25 -11.40 7.46
N SER A 119 8.15 -10.64 7.44
CA SER A 119 8.14 -9.22 7.83
C SER A 119 6.96 -8.96 8.76
N SER A 120 7.21 -8.14 9.79
CA SER A 120 6.15 -7.63 10.66
C SER A 120 5.60 -6.36 10.03
N GLU A 121 4.29 -6.32 9.86
CA GLU A 121 3.60 -5.23 9.19
C GLU A 121 2.50 -4.65 10.08
N ILE A 122 2.18 -3.38 9.85
CA ILE A 122 1.04 -2.70 10.47
C ILE A 122 0.17 -2.10 9.36
N LEU A 123 -1.11 -2.43 9.35
CA LEU A 123 -2.08 -1.85 8.42
C LEU A 123 -2.26 -0.36 8.74
N THR A 124 -1.95 0.52 7.79
CA THR A 124 -1.93 1.98 8.00
C THR A 124 -3.08 2.71 7.36
N VAL A 125 -3.61 2.19 6.25
CA VAL A 125 -4.72 2.81 5.53
C VAL A 125 -5.76 1.76 5.15
N LEU A 126 -7.02 2.09 5.40
CA LEU A 126 -8.21 1.43 4.88
C LEU A 126 -9.14 2.54 4.41
N ASP A 127 -9.07 2.88 3.14
CA ASP A 127 -9.92 3.90 2.53
C ASP A 127 -10.57 3.34 1.26
N TYR A 128 -11.84 3.00 1.38
CA TYR A 128 -12.68 2.69 0.23
C TYR A 128 -13.45 3.94 -0.15
N GLY A 129 -12.88 4.69 -1.10
CA GLY A 129 -13.37 6.02 -1.46
C GLY A 129 -14.52 6.00 -2.45
N ASP A 130 -15.75 5.90 -1.99
CA ASP A 130 -16.95 6.01 -2.83
C ASP A 130 -17.08 7.36 -3.55
N SER A 131 -16.46 8.42 -3.05
CA SER A 131 -16.62 9.80 -3.54
C SER A 131 -15.36 10.42 -4.16
N ALA A 132 -14.19 9.85 -3.93
CA ALA A 132 -12.92 10.39 -4.41
C ALA A 132 -12.49 9.83 -5.78
N GLY A 133 -13.20 8.80 -6.29
CA GLY A 133 -12.86 8.12 -7.55
C GLY A 133 -11.65 7.18 -7.46
N PHE A 134 -11.17 6.91 -6.26
CA PHE A 134 -10.13 5.92 -5.99
C PHE A 134 -10.33 5.28 -4.62
N SER A 135 -9.72 4.11 -4.40
CA SER A 135 -9.62 3.46 -3.10
C SER A 135 -8.15 3.20 -2.77
N MET A 136 -7.81 3.18 -1.49
CA MET A 136 -6.44 2.93 -1.05
C MET A 136 -6.41 2.04 0.19
N SER A 137 -5.51 1.06 0.18
CA SER A 137 -5.04 0.38 1.36
C SER A 137 -3.53 0.51 1.48
N ALA A 138 -2.99 0.50 2.70
CA ALA A 138 -1.55 0.52 2.88
C ALA A 138 -1.17 -0.21 4.17
N TRP A 139 0.02 -0.79 4.19
CA TRP A 139 0.67 -1.31 5.38
C TRP A 139 2.14 -0.92 5.38
N ARG A 140 2.72 -0.81 6.55
CA ARG A 140 4.12 -0.45 6.73
C ARG A 140 4.87 -1.53 7.48
N TYR A 141 6.13 -1.68 7.15
CA TYR A 141 7.05 -2.51 7.92
C TYR A 141 7.21 -1.96 9.36
N ASP A 142 7.13 -2.85 10.34
CA ASP A 142 7.39 -2.54 11.75
C ASP A 142 8.65 -3.28 12.22
N ASP A 143 9.74 -2.54 12.36
CA ASP A 143 11.01 -3.09 12.86
C ASP A 143 11.07 -3.22 14.39
N GLY A 144 9.97 -2.87 15.08
CA GLY A 144 9.93 -2.82 16.54
C GLY A 144 10.85 -1.76 17.18
N LEU A 145 11.56 -0.97 16.36
CA LEU A 145 12.56 0.02 16.77
C LEU A 145 12.15 1.45 16.39
N GLY A 146 10.88 1.65 16.05
CA GLY A 146 10.35 2.96 15.62
C GLY A 146 10.91 3.44 14.27
N GLY A 147 11.31 2.52 13.40
CA GLY A 147 11.82 2.81 12.05
C GLY A 147 13.28 3.23 12.00
N VAL A 148 14.06 2.98 13.06
CA VAL A 148 15.51 3.23 13.05
C VAL A 148 16.23 2.23 12.15
N GLY A 149 15.80 0.97 12.16
CA GLY A 149 16.39 -0.11 11.36
C GLY A 149 16.03 0.03 9.88
N MET A 150 14.75 0.08 9.59
CA MET A 150 14.21 0.23 8.24
C MET A 150 12.81 0.83 8.32
N ARG A 151 12.49 1.68 7.36
CA ARG A 151 11.14 2.18 7.12
C ARG A 151 10.76 1.84 5.70
N ALA A 152 9.67 1.12 5.55
CA ALA A 152 9.04 0.83 4.28
C ALA A 152 7.52 0.91 4.44
N GLU A 153 6.83 1.32 3.39
CA GLU A 153 5.37 1.31 3.36
C GLU A 153 4.89 0.93 1.97
N HIS A 154 3.85 0.09 1.93
CA HIS A 154 3.28 -0.52 0.74
C HIS A 154 1.84 -0.04 0.52
N PRO A 155 1.63 1.05 -0.23
CA PRO A 155 0.31 1.45 -0.70
C PRO A 155 -0.18 0.64 -1.89
N ASN A 156 -1.49 0.38 -1.91
CA ASN A 156 -2.26 -0.11 -3.05
C ASN A 156 -3.29 0.96 -3.40
N VAL A 157 -3.21 1.51 -4.60
CA VAL A 157 -4.12 2.54 -5.11
C VAL A 157 -4.95 1.95 -6.26
N LEU A 158 -6.26 2.08 -6.16
CA LEU A 158 -7.23 1.55 -7.10
C LEU A 158 -8.03 2.70 -7.68
N VAL A 159 -8.01 2.84 -9.00
CA VAL A 159 -8.74 3.89 -9.70
C VAL A 159 -9.73 3.25 -10.67
N ASP A 160 -11.00 3.63 -10.59
CA ASP A 160 -11.98 3.24 -11.58
C ASP A 160 -11.68 3.96 -12.91
N VAL A 161 -11.35 3.22 -13.94
CA VAL A 161 -11.11 3.79 -15.30
C VAL A 161 -12.33 3.62 -16.22
N GLY A 162 -13.43 3.16 -15.65
CA GLY A 162 -14.69 2.93 -16.38
C GLY A 162 -14.78 1.55 -17.02
N GLY A 163 -15.99 1.17 -17.43
CA GLY A 163 -16.22 -0.10 -18.10
C GLY A 163 -16.02 -1.36 -17.23
N GLY A 164 -16.04 -1.24 -15.90
CA GLY A 164 -15.75 -2.34 -14.98
C GLY A 164 -14.28 -2.70 -14.93
N VAL A 165 -13.39 -1.75 -15.20
CA VAL A 165 -11.93 -1.93 -15.17
C VAL A 165 -11.32 -1.05 -14.08
N THR A 166 -10.44 -1.64 -13.30
CA THR A 166 -9.65 -0.97 -12.26
C THR A 166 -8.20 -0.81 -12.70
N ARG A 167 -7.67 0.40 -12.65
CA ARG A 167 -6.23 0.63 -12.67
C ARG A 167 -5.70 0.35 -11.26
N TYR A 168 -4.88 -0.67 -11.14
CA TYR A 168 -4.21 -1.06 -9.92
C TYR A 168 -2.77 -0.58 -9.94
N LEU A 169 -2.40 0.21 -8.95
CA LEU A 169 -1.04 0.66 -8.67
C LEU A 169 -0.65 0.12 -7.31
N SER A 170 0.37 -0.72 -7.25
CA SER A 170 0.95 -1.24 -6.02
C SER A 170 2.42 -0.91 -5.98
N PHE A 171 2.88 -0.35 -4.88
CA PHE A 171 4.28 0.00 -4.74
C PHE A 171 4.72 -0.10 -3.28
N GLU A 172 6.01 -0.32 -3.09
CA GLU A 172 6.62 -0.22 -1.78
C GLU A 172 7.81 0.73 -1.83
N THR A 173 7.79 1.71 -0.94
CA THR A 173 8.84 2.72 -0.85
C THR A 173 9.67 2.52 0.40
N TYR A 174 10.96 2.41 0.19
CA TYR A 174 11.98 2.23 1.22
C TYR A 174 12.66 3.55 1.53
N TYR A 175 12.73 3.89 2.81
CA TYR A 175 13.29 5.13 3.32
C TYR A 175 14.66 4.90 3.95
N ALA A 176 15.39 6.00 4.18
CA ALA A 176 16.69 5.94 4.83
C ALA A 176 16.59 5.29 6.23
N GLY A 177 17.41 4.29 6.44
CA GLY A 177 17.53 3.51 7.67
C GLY A 177 18.80 2.66 7.63
N VAL A 178 19.19 2.10 8.78
CA VAL A 178 20.45 1.34 8.93
C VAL A 178 20.49 0.12 7.99
N MET A 179 19.36 -0.57 7.80
CA MET A 179 19.26 -1.77 6.97
C MET A 179 18.95 -1.49 5.51
N THR A 180 18.54 -0.27 5.15
CA THR A 180 18.10 0.06 3.78
C THR A 180 19.17 -0.20 2.72
N PRO A 181 20.48 0.05 2.94
CA PRO A 181 21.52 -0.29 1.95
C PRO A 181 21.59 -1.80 1.64
N LEU A 182 21.27 -2.66 2.62
CA LEU A 182 21.23 -4.11 2.41
C LEU A 182 20.02 -4.51 1.57
N ILE A 183 18.85 -3.94 1.89
CA ILE A 183 17.62 -4.20 1.13
C ILE A 183 17.73 -3.68 -0.30
N LEU A 184 18.43 -2.59 -0.53
CA LEU A 184 18.67 -2.06 -1.87
C LEU A 184 19.36 -3.09 -2.79
N LEU A 185 20.20 -3.98 -2.26
CA LEU A 185 20.80 -5.07 -3.03
C LEU A 185 19.78 -6.09 -3.53
N LEU A 186 18.63 -6.18 -2.87
CA LEU A 186 17.51 -7.08 -3.21
C LEU A 186 16.44 -6.41 -4.08
N LYS A 187 16.63 -5.14 -4.47
CA LYS A 187 15.62 -4.37 -5.23
C LYS A 187 15.15 -5.12 -6.48
N GLY A 188 16.05 -5.79 -7.20
CA GLY A 188 15.68 -6.53 -8.42
C GLY A 188 14.78 -7.71 -8.15
N ASN A 189 15.01 -8.45 -7.05
CA ASN A 189 14.16 -9.56 -6.63
C ASN A 189 12.80 -9.03 -6.17
N LEU A 190 12.78 -8.01 -5.32
CA LEU A 190 11.55 -7.35 -4.86
C LEU A 190 10.70 -6.86 -6.04
N GLN A 191 11.30 -6.18 -7.02
CA GLN A 191 10.58 -5.74 -8.22
C GLN A 191 9.95 -6.93 -8.96
N THR A 192 10.69 -8.01 -9.12
CA THR A 192 10.18 -9.24 -9.78
C THR A 192 8.98 -9.82 -9.03
N GLU A 193 9.04 -9.85 -7.70
CA GLU A 193 7.94 -10.40 -6.89
C GLU A 193 6.72 -9.45 -6.87
N PHE A 194 6.92 -8.13 -6.91
CA PHE A 194 5.83 -7.16 -7.09
C PHE A 194 5.09 -7.34 -8.43
N ASP A 195 5.84 -7.52 -9.51
CA ASP A 195 5.26 -7.77 -10.84
C ASP A 195 4.46 -9.08 -10.86
N LYS A 196 4.97 -10.15 -10.23
CA LYS A 196 4.27 -11.42 -10.09
C LYS A 196 3.01 -11.29 -9.23
N GLN A 197 3.09 -10.61 -8.09
CA GLN A 197 1.93 -10.38 -7.22
C GLN A 197 0.82 -9.63 -7.94
N GLY A 198 1.17 -8.60 -8.71
CA GLY A 198 0.18 -7.90 -9.54
C GLY A 198 -0.48 -8.81 -10.57
N ALA A 199 0.29 -9.66 -11.24
CA ALA A 199 -0.23 -10.64 -12.19
C ALA A 199 -1.08 -11.73 -11.52
N ASP A 200 -0.66 -12.24 -10.37
CA ASP A 200 -1.39 -13.23 -9.58
C ASP A 200 -2.75 -12.65 -9.10
N LEU A 201 -2.76 -11.41 -8.57
CA LEU A 201 -3.99 -10.72 -8.19
C LEU A 201 -4.94 -10.55 -9.36
N LYS A 202 -4.41 -10.10 -10.51
CA LYS A 202 -5.19 -9.96 -11.75
C LYS A 202 -5.83 -11.28 -12.15
N GLY A 203 -5.05 -12.37 -12.22
CA GLY A 203 -5.54 -13.69 -12.55
C GLY A 203 -6.63 -14.17 -11.57
N TYR A 204 -6.42 -13.98 -10.28
CA TYR A 204 -7.38 -14.37 -9.23
C TYR A 204 -8.71 -13.62 -9.36
N VAL A 205 -8.67 -12.30 -9.51
CA VAL A 205 -9.91 -11.49 -9.58
C VAL A 205 -10.65 -11.67 -10.91
N GLU A 206 -9.93 -11.84 -12.01
CA GLU A 206 -10.52 -12.10 -13.33
C GLU A 206 -10.97 -13.57 -13.54
N GLY A 207 -10.69 -14.46 -12.59
CA GLY A 207 -11.09 -15.88 -12.64
C GLY A 207 -10.31 -16.69 -13.68
N SER A 208 -9.06 -16.36 -13.93
CA SER A 208 -8.19 -16.95 -14.96
C SER A 208 -7.04 -17.80 -14.38
#